data_de91db0ade896cccc711af1b36bb6f3d
#
_entry.id   de91db0ade896cccc711af1b36bb6f3d
#
_cell.length_a   1.000
_cell.length_b   1.000
_cell.length_c   1.000
_cell.angle_alpha   90.00
_cell.angle_beta   90.00
_cell.angle_gamma   90.00
#
_symmetry.space_group_name_H-M   'P 1'
#
loop_
_entity.id
_entity.type
_entity.pdbx_description
1 polymer ?
#
loop_
_entity_poly.entity_id
_entity_poly.type
_entity_poly.pdbx_seq_one_letter_code
_entity_poly.pdbx_strand_id
1 'polypeptide(L)'
;MKKVLATILTLVMALSVTTMAWATDTVVSTLAELQAALTEAAKAGSGNSTIKITKDISVADGESFTSVTVDGYHGAGVVTIEGDNHTISGLTAPLFAGGFAGNSGIVIKNLTLNNVKINDSTNTQGIGAFIGSIDSMPRIELINCKLTNSEIVSTGGARVGGLIGWTSGYNNQNDGPVDTRIIINNCTVDNCKLTAKGSVGGVIGHAGCNPATYHTLSGCTVTNCTLTSTDEGNWRVGTLIGTANVGQVTIEKAAASGNTLAQAEKTAPEGENLYGRSVPNNDGIVVIDGKIDKEASAGKYTAEGSSIVKVNGIIKVDTFENAVKGAKSGDVIELMGNTEVTAQINVPAGVTINGNGYTIKANNANWSADNSAKKLMVLGSNVSVTDVVLDSNNQAGGVQAYAAANVKLHNVTMKNAAKGCGLIVNASQVAVTGKLEMSGNAWGDYINLGWGANVAGAPEKCGVNLAEATLVGVTGVYTDNNDLGNAGVTQDAFATKFEVTAPANWAATKTDDGITWGPKAPEQQPTAPRYYYNSTTTTTDTTTNDTTKGSPKTFDAGVGIYAVTAVLSVTGMAWTAKKRGN
;
A
#
# COMPACT_ATOMS: atom_id res chain seq x y z
N MET A 1 -50.04 -33.45 26.66
CA MET A 1 -48.64 -33.57 26.16
C MET A 1 -48.36 -32.78 24.88
N LYS A 2 -49.17 -32.80 23.82
CA LYS A 2 -48.88 -32.05 22.58
C LYS A 2 -48.86 -30.50 22.75
N LYS A 3 -49.65 -29.91 23.65
CA LYS A 3 -49.66 -28.45 23.89
C LYS A 3 -48.47 -27.96 24.74
N VAL A 4 -47.96 -28.80 25.64
CA VAL A 4 -46.78 -28.48 26.47
C VAL A 4 -45.50 -28.55 25.62
N LEU A 5 -45.45 -29.50 24.67
CA LEU A 5 -44.29 -29.61 23.74
C LEU A 5 -44.18 -28.43 22.77
N ALA A 6 -45.33 -27.88 22.31
CA ALA A 6 -45.37 -26.71 21.45
C ALA A 6 -44.90 -25.42 22.18
N THR A 7 -45.25 -25.28 23.46
CA THR A 7 -44.86 -24.14 24.29
C THR A 7 -43.36 -24.18 24.64
N ILE A 8 -42.80 -25.37 24.88
CA ILE A 8 -41.37 -25.55 25.13
C ILE A 8 -40.56 -25.29 23.84
N LEU A 9 -41.07 -25.74 22.68
CA LEU A 9 -40.40 -25.52 21.40
C LEU A 9 -40.40 -24.03 20.99
N THR A 10 -41.50 -23.30 21.30
CA THR A 10 -41.55 -21.84 21.08
C THR A 10 -40.64 -21.08 22.06
N LEU A 11 -40.53 -21.54 23.30
CA LEU A 11 -39.63 -20.92 24.30
C LEU A 11 -38.13 -21.19 23.97
N VAL A 12 -37.81 -22.40 23.47
CA VAL A 12 -36.46 -22.76 23.05
C VAL A 12 -36.06 -22.03 21.77
N MET A 13 -36.98 -21.80 20.83
CA MET A 13 -36.72 -20.97 19.66
C MET A 13 -36.61 -19.47 19.98
N ALA A 14 -37.26 -19.00 21.05
CA ALA A 14 -37.11 -17.62 21.52
C ALA A 14 -35.81 -17.39 22.31
N LEU A 15 -35.15 -18.44 22.84
CA LEU A 15 -33.86 -18.33 23.53
C LEU A 15 -32.65 -18.62 22.63
N SER A 16 -32.85 -19.05 21.38
CA SER A 16 -31.78 -19.30 20.43
C SER A 16 -31.61 -18.20 19.37
N VAL A 17 -32.32 -17.09 19.50
CA VAL A 17 -31.90 -15.86 18.80
C VAL A 17 -30.73 -15.31 19.59
N THR A 18 -29.54 -15.85 19.34
CA THR A 18 -28.32 -15.05 19.50
C THR A 18 -28.58 -13.82 18.65
N THR A 19 -28.82 -12.69 19.29
CA THR A 19 -28.81 -11.39 18.63
C THR A 19 -27.45 -11.26 17.98
N MET A 20 -27.38 -11.59 16.69
CA MET A 20 -26.34 -10.96 15.86
C MET A 20 -26.60 -9.48 16.07
N ALA A 21 -25.70 -8.80 16.78
CA ALA A 21 -25.74 -7.37 16.94
C ALA A 21 -25.62 -6.78 15.53
N TRP A 22 -26.77 -6.42 14.95
CA TRP A 22 -26.81 -5.70 13.69
C TRP A 22 -26.23 -4.31 13.98
N ALA A 23 -25.41 -3.79 13.08
CA ALA A 23 -24.98 -2.40 13.14
C ALA A 23 -26.24 -1.53 13.29
N THR A 24 -26.33 -0.80 14.40
CA THR A 24 -27.48 0.08 14.64
C THR A 24 -27.12 1.48 14.16
N ASP A 25 -27.83 1.93 13.13
CA ASP A 25 -27.73 3.31 12.65
C ASP A 25 -28.71 4.18 13.47
N THR A 26 -28.14 5.15 14.20
CA THR A 26 -28.91 6.08 15.03
C THR A 26 -28.76 7.49 14.49
N VAL A 27 -29.86 8.17 14.25
CA VAL A 27 -29.88 9.57 13.80
C VAL A 27 -30.12 10.48 15.00
N VAL A 28 -29.29 11.52 15.15
CA VAL A 28 -29.33 12.46 16.26
C VAL A 28 -29.34 13.91 15.79
N SER A 29 -30.05 14.77 16.50
CA SER A 29 -30.19 16.20 16.21
C SER A 29 -30.13 17.10 17.45
N THR A 30 -30.02 16.50 18.63
CA THR A 30 -29.95 17.18 19.92
C THR A 30 -28.86 16.60 20.80
N LEU A 31 -28.44 17.37 21.82
CA LEU A 31 -27.42 16.91 22.79
C LEU A 31 -27.88 15.66 23.54
N ALA A 32 -29.14 15.62 23.96
CA ALA A 32 -29.69 14.46 24.69
C ALA A 32 -29.72 13.19 23.83
N GLU A 33 -30.11 13.30 22.56
CA GLU A 33 -30.06 12.17 21.60
C GLU A 33 -28.63 11.70 21.38
N LEU A 34 -27.67 12.62 21.19
CA LEU A 34 -26.25 12.30 21.03
C LEU A 34 -25.71 11.57 22.27
N GLN A 35 -25.99 12.10 23.48
CA GLN A 35 -25.57 11.47 24.75
C GLN A 35 -26.13 10.06 24.90
N ALA A 36 -27.40 9.86 24.60
CA ALA A 36 -28.05 8.56 24.68
C ALA A 36 -27.47 7.58 23.66
N ALA A 37 -27.27 8.02 22.41
CA ALA A 37 -26.71 7.20 21.33
C ALA A 37 -25.27 6.78 21.62
N LEU A 38 -24.41 7.69 22.07
CA LEU A 38 -23.03 7.40 22.46
C LEU A 38 -22.97 6.43 23.64
N THR A 39 -23.81 6.65 24.66
CA THR A 39 -23.87 5.78 25.83
C THR A 39 -24.27 4.35 25.45
N GLU A 40 -25.22 4.19 24.54
CA GLU A 40 -25.64 2.88 24.05
C GLU A 40 -24.57 2.21 23.18
N ALA A 41 -23.98 2.94 22.24
CA ALA A 41 -22.95 2.45 21.34
C ALA A 41 -21.66 2.01 22.06
N ALA A 42 -21.34 2.63 23.18
CA ALA A 42 -20.12 2.35 23.95
C ALA A 42 -20.25 1.18 24.94
N LYS A 43 -21.46 0.65 25.15
CA LYS A 43 -21.71 -0.43 26.10
C LYS A 43 -21.07 -1.76 25.68
N ALA A 44 -20.83 -2.58 26.68
CA ALA A 44 -20.50 -3.99 26.51
C ALA A 44 -21.55 -4.70 25.61
N GLY A 45 -21.07 -5.47 24.63
CA GLY A 45 -21.92 -6.24 23.72
C GLY A 45 -22.75 -5.44 22.71
N SER A 46 -22.52 -4.13 22.56
CA SER A 46 -23.25 -3.26 21.61
C SER A 46 -23.00 -3.59 20.15
N GLY A 47 -21.87 -4.25 19.83
CA GLY A 47 -21.45 -4.48 18.44
C GLY A 47 -21.05 -3.18 17.74
N ASN A 48 -21.08 -3.19 16.40
CA ASN A 48 -20.79 -2.00 15.60
C ASN A 48 -22.00 -1.06 15.58
N SER A 49 -21.76 0.24 15.75
CA SER A 49 -22.81 1.27 15.80
C SER A 49 -22.41 2.49 14.97
N THR A 50 -23.39 3.06 14.25
CA THR A 50 -23.22 4.32 13.52
C THR A 50 -24.16 5.39 14.06
N ILE A 51 -23.63 6.54 14.44
CA ILE A 51 -24.38 7.70 14.91
C ILE A 51 -24.25 8.78 13.85
N LYS A 52 -25.37 9.17 13.24
CA LYS A 52 -25.42 10.21 12.23
C LYS A 52 -25.98 11.52 12.80
N ILE A 53 -25.18 12.58 12.77
CA ILE A 53 -25.59 13.92 13.19
C ILE A 53 -26.28 14.60 12.01
N THR A 54 -27.47 15.20 12.23
CA THR A 54 -28.27 15.78 11.15
C THR A 54 -28.54 17.28 11.33
N LYS A 55 -28.06 17.86 12.42
CA LYS A 55 -28.13 19.30 12.71
C LYS A 55 -26.96 19.71 13.59
N ASP A 56 -26.63 20.98 13.57
CA ASP A 56 -25.73 21.56 14.57
C ASP A 56 -26.31 21.40 15.97
N ILE A 57 -25.45 21.04 16.92
CA ILE A 57 -25.80 20.79 18.32
C ILE A 57 -25.06 21.81 19.18
N SER A 58 -25.76 22.50 20.06
CA SER A 58 -25.16 23.41 21.03
C SER A 58 -25.51 22.96 22.44
N VAL A 59 -24.52 22.96 23.33
CA VAL A 59 -24.74 22.79 24.77
C VAL A 59 -25.29 24.09 25.30
N ALA A 60 -26.55 24.07 25.77
CA ALA A 60 -27.21 25.26 26.35
C ALA A 60 -26.74 25.53 27.78
N ASP A 61 -27.00 26.74 28.28
CA ASP A 61 -26.69 27.09 29.67
C ASP A 61 -27.41 26.15 30.65
N GLY A 62 -26.63 25.52 31.52
CA GLY A 62 -27.14 24.55 32.50
C GLY A 62 -27.22 23.12 31.99
N GLU A 63 -27.02 22.86 30.69
CA GLU A 63 -26.82 21.53 30.16
C GLU A 63 -25.37 21.05 30.35
N SER A 64 -25.18 19.75 30.44
CA SER A 64 -23.85 19.14 30.51
C SER A 64 -23.79 17.93 29.62
N PHE A 65 -22.61 17.68 29.05
CA PHE A 65 -22.29 16.47 28.31
C PHE A 65 -21.36 15.60 29.17
N THR A 66 -21.64 14.30 29.22
CA THR A 66 -20.79 13.32 29.92
C THR A 66 -20.06 12.47 28.90
N SER A 67 -18.74 12.47 28.94
CA SER A 67 -17.91 11.63 28.08
C SER A 67 -18.23 10.14 28.29
N VAL A 68 -18.19 9.38 27.21
CA VAL A 68 -18.37 7.93 27.24
C VAL A 68 -17.03 7.21 27.08
N THR A 69 -16.94 5.98 27.58
CA THR A 69 -15.80 5.10 27.41
C THR A 69 -16.24 3.87 26.65
N VAL A 70 -15.56 3.53 25.56
CA VAL A 70 -15.87 2.36 24.76
C VAL A 70 -15.27 1.13 25.42
N ASP A 71 -16.13 0.21 25.86
CA ASP A 71 -15.73 -1.00 26.57
C ASP A 71 -15.50 -2.17 25.60
N GLY A 72 -14.36 -2.15 24.93
CA GLY A 72 -13.97 -3.21 24.00
C GLY A 72 -13.66 -4.54 24.66
N TYR A 73 -13.27 -4.57 25.95
CA TYR A 73 -13.02 -5.83 26.68
C TYR A 73 -14.28 -6.67 26.83
N HIS A 74 -15.44 -6.03 26.90
CA HIS A 74 -16.71 -6.70 27.07
C HIS A 74 -17.58 -6.68 25.79
N GLY A 75 -16.95 -6.48 24.63
CA GLY A 75 -17.60 -6.66 23.34
C GLY A 75 -18.31 -5.44 22.76
N ALA A 76 -17.96 -4.21 23.18
CA ALA A 76 -18.27 -3.04 22.38
C ALA A 76 -17.55 -3.16 21.02
N GLY A 77 -18.24 -2.84 19.92
CA GLY A 77 -17.68 -2.88 18.59
C GLY A 77 -17.06 -1.55 18.16
N VAL A 78 -17.06 -1.29 16.86
CA VAL A 78 -16.62 0.01 16.31
C VAL A 78 -17.77 1.02 16.43
N VAL A 79 -17.51 2.12 17.15
CA VAL A 79 -18.43 3.26 17.24
C VAL A 79 -18.07 4.26 16.17
N THR A 80 -18.96 4.50 15.21
CA THR A 80 -18.78 5.46 14.13
C THR A 80 -19.67 6.68 14.35
N ILE A 81 -19.08 7.88 14.26
CA ILE A 81 -19.83 9.15 14.20
C ILE A 81 -19.68 9.74 12.80
N GLU A 82 -20.77 9.88 12.07
CA GLU A 82 -20.86 10.64 10.83
C GLU A 82 -21.41 12.04 11.13
N GLY A 83 -20.52 13.03 11.15
CA GLY A 83 -20.86 14.41 11.49
C GLY A 83 -21.59 15.15 10.39
N ASP A 84 -21.52 14.70 9.15
CA ASP A 84 -22.16 15.29 7.95
C ASP A 84 -21.87 16.81 7.80
N ASN A 85 -20.67 17.22 8.24
CA ASN A 85 -20.19 18.61 8.35
C ASN A 85 -20.93 19.49 9.38
N HIS A 86 -21.69 18.89 10.28
CA HIS A 86 -22.32 19.61 11.38
C HIS A 86 -21.31 19.97 12.49
N THR A 87 -21.72 20.91 13.32
CA THR A 87 -20.92 21.42 14.44
C THR A 87 -21.57 21.06 15.78
N ILE A 88 -20.74 20.61 16.73
CA ILE A 88 -21.11 20.53 18.14
C ILE A 88 -20.37 21.65 18.88
N SER A 89 -21.10 22.51 19.59
CA SER A 89 -20.51 23.66 20.27
C SER A 89 -20.72 23.63 21.78
N GLY A 90 -19.70 24.10 22.53
CA GLY A 90 -19.83 24.35 23.96
C GLY A 90 -19.62 23.12 24.85
N LEU A 91 -19.03 22.06 24.34
CA LEU A 91 -18.68 20.88 25.16
C LEU A 91 -17.72 21.26 26.30
N THR A 92 -17.94 20.70 27.47
CA THR A 92 -17.07 20.83 28.64
C THR A 92 -16.32 19.56 29.00
N ALA A 93 -16.48 18.51 28.20
CA ALA A 93 -15.81 17.21 28.31
C ALA A 93 -15.54 16.62 26.91
N PRO A 94 -14.57 15.71 26.76
CA PRO A 94 -14.33 14.99 25.50
C PRO A 94 -15.58 14.23 25.02
N LEU A 95 -15.74 14.01 23.71
CA LEU A 95 -16.79 13.11 23.23
C LEU A 95 -16.60 11.70 23.79
N PHE A 96 -15.37 11.19 23.75
CA PHE A 96 -15.00 9.94 24.38
C PHE A 96 -13.95 10.20 25.47
N ALA A 97 -14.21 9.76 26.70
CA ALA A 97 -13.21 9.78 27.76
C ALA A 97 -12.05 8.83 27.41
N GLY A 98 -12.35 7.75 26.76
CA GLY A 98 -11.38 6.79 26.27
C GLY A 98 -12.00 5.57 25.62
N GLY A 99 -11.14 4.62 25.31
CA GLY A 99 -11.51 3.31 24.80
C GLY A 99 -10.48 2.27 25.17
N PHE A 100 -10.95 1.07 25.43
CA PHE A 100 -10.12 -0.06 25.86
C PHE A 100 -10.30 -1.24 24.91
N ALA A 101 -9.28 -2.05 24.80
CA ALA A 101 -9.02 -3.26 24.02
C ALA A 101 -10.20 -4.04 23.40
N GLY A 102 -9.88 -5.11 22.73
CA GLY A 102 -10.82 -5.98 22.02
C GLY A 102 -10.91 -5.65 20.52
N ASN A 103 -11.98 -6.10 19.86
CA ASN A 103 -12.23 -5.80 18.44
C ASN A 103 -12.97 -4.46 18.23
N SER A 104 -12.80 -3.51 19.16
CA SER A 104 -13.46 -2.21 19.18
C SER A 104 -12.69 -1.14 18.39
N GLY A 105 -13.35 -0.01 18.16
CA GLY A 105 -12.74 1.14 17.52
C GLY A 105 -13.57 2.40 17.67
N ILE A 106 -12.95 3.54 17.39
CA ILE A 106 -13.64 4.84 17.31
C ILE A 106 -13.34 5.44 15.94
N VAL A 107 -14.38 5.74 15.19
CA VAL A 107 -14.29 6.37 13.86
C VAL A 107 -15.14 7.62 13.87
N ILE A 108 -14.55 8.79 13.63
CA ILE A 108 -15.28 10.07 13.58
C ILE A 108 -14.96 10.76 12.25
N LYS A 109 -16.01 11.15 11.53
CA LYS A 109 -15.85 11.78 10.22
C LYS A 109 -16.68 13.05 10.10
N ASN A 110 -16.13 14.01 9.36
CA ASN A 110 -16.84 15.23 8.93
C ASN A 110 -17.53 15.98 10.09
N LEU A 111 -16.86 16.09 11.25
CA LEU A 111 -17.41 16.71 12.44
C LEU A 111 -16.56 17.89 12.90
N THR A 112 -17.22 19.01 13.21
CA THR A 112 -16.58 20.17 13.85
C THR A 112 -16.95 20.23 15.32
N LEU A 113 -15.95 20.35 16.21
CA LEU A 113 -16.13 20.77 17.60
C LEU A 113 -15.71 22.23 17.72
N ASN A 114 -16.56 23.06 18.29
CA ASN A 114 -16.33 24.49 18.42
C ASN A 114 -16.58 24.98 19.84
N ASN A 115 -15.78 25.95 20.30
CA ASN A 115 -15.92 26.53 21.62
C ASN A 115 -15.97 25.49 22.75
N VAL A 116 -15.11 24.44 22.62
CA VAL A 116 -14.93 23.43 23.66
C VAL A 116 -14.13 24.04 24.82
N LYS A 117 -14.58 23.83 26.06
CA LYS A 117 -13.92 24.35 27.28
C LYS A 117 -13.75 23.24 28.29
N ILE A 118 -12.61 22.56 28.28
CA ILE A 118 -12.29 21.48 29.19
C ILE A 118 -11.26 21.99 30.21
N ASN A 119 -11.59 21.88 31.50
CA ASN A 119 -10.66 22.15 32.59
C ASN A 119 -10.69 20.96 33.56
N ASP A 120 -9.61 20.18 33.57
CA ASP A 120 -9.53 18.95 34.36
C ASP A 120 -8.29 18.95 35.25
N SER A 121 -8.51 18.74 36.54
CA SER A 121 -7.45 18.66 37.56
C SER A 121 -7.18 17.23 38.03
N THR A 122 -7.94 16.25 37.57
CA THR A 122 -7.93 14.88 38.13
C THR A 122 -7.34 13.85 37.18
N ASN A 123 -7.51 14.05 35.87
CA ASN A 123 -7.02 13.12 34.86
C ASN A 123 -5.47 13.15 34.79
N THR A 124 -4.87 11.99 34.82
CA THR A 124 -3.41 11.81 34.74
C THR A 124 -2.96 11.15 33.43
N GLN A 125 -3.87 10.72 32.57
CA GLN A 125 -3.56 10.04 31.31
C GLN A 125 -3.56 11.00 30.12
N GLY A 126 -4.73 11.32 29.59
CA GLY A 126 -4.82 12.17 28.41
C GLY A 126 -6.18 12.85 28.23
N ILE A 127 -6.18 14.06 27.69
CA ILE A 127 -7.37 14.85 27.39
C ILE A 127 -7.24 15.40 25.98
N GLY A 128 -8.23 15.09 25.14
CA GLY A 128 -8.44 15.68 23.81
C GLY A 128 -9.92 16.00 23.62
N ALA A 129 -10.28 16.89 22.72
CA ALA A 129 -11.68 17.26 22.52
C ALA A 129 -12.54 16.10 22.00
N PHE A 130 -12.00 15.30 21.10
CA PHE A 130 -12.69 14.14 20.56
C PHE A 130 -12.46 12.90 21.44
N ILE A 131 -11.22 12.62 21.83
CA ILE A 131 -10.87 11.42 22.57
C ILE A 131 -9.84 11.75 23.66
N GLY A 132 -10.13 11.37 24.89
CA GLY A 132 -9.20 11.55 26.01
C GLY A 132 -8.02 10.60 25.94
N SER A 133 -8.26 9.31 26.18
CA SER A 133 -7.21 8.29 26.22
C SER A 133 -7.61 7.04 25.45
N ILE A 134 -6.66 6.48 24.72
CA ILE A 134 -6.80 5.21 24.02
C ILE A 134 -5.83 4.23 24.67
N ASP A 135 -6.33 3.07 25.09
CA ASP A 135 -5.50 1.96 25.53
C ASP A 135 -5.88 0.69 24.78
N SER A 136 -4.95 0.24 23.93
CA SER A 136 -5.04 -1.07 23.29
C SER A 136 -6.21 -1.25 22.31
N MET A 137 -6.74 -0.16 21.76
CA MET A 137 -7.83 -0.20 20.78
C MET A 137 -7.26 -0.31 19.36
N PRO A 138 -7.64 -1.34 18.56
CA PRO A 138 -6.98 -1.60 17.27
C PRO A 138 -7.27 -0.56 16.18
N ARG A 139 -8.39 0.18 16.28
CA ARG A 139 -8.81 1.09 15.22
C ARG A 139 -9.30 2.43 15.72
N ILE A 140 -8.59 3.50 15.38
CA ILE A 140 -8.97 4.88 15.63
C ILE A 140 -8.86 5.67 14.34
N GLU A 141 -9.93 6.32 13.92
CA GLU A 141 -9.93 7.14 12.72
C GLU A 141 -10.62 8.48 12.98
N LEU A 142 -9.92 9.58 12.71
CA LEU A 142 -10.49 10.93 12.64
C LEU A 142 -10.29 11.44 11.21
N ILE A 143 -11.37 11.68 10.47
CA ILE A 143 -11.33 12.06 9.06
C ILE A 143 -12.12 13.35 8.85
N ASN A 144 -11.49 14.38 8.27
CA ASN A 144 -12.10 15.69 8.03
C ASN A 144 -12.71 16.31 9.30
N CYS A 145 -12.11 16.10 10.49
CA CYS A 145 -12.59 16.63 11.75
C CYS A 145 -11.93 17.97 12.06
N LYS A 146 -12.64 18.84 12.76
CA LYS A 146 -12.13 20.16 13.14
C LYS A 146 -12.36 20.44 14.62
N LEU A 147 -11.36 21.08 15.24
CA LEU A 147 -11.49 21.72 16.55
C LEU A 147 -11.19 23.21 16.38
N THR A 148 -12.12 24.06 16.79
CA THR A 148 -11.97 25.51 16.61
C THR A 148 -12.34 26.29 17.88
N ASN A 149 -11.68 27.44 18.10
CA ASN A 149 -12.03 28.41 19.16
C ASN A 149 -12.14 27.76 20.55
N SER A 150 -11.24 26.86 20.91
CA SER A 150 -11.40 25.98 22.06
C SER A 150 -10.26 26.11 23.07
N GLU A 151 -10.56 25.82 24.33
CA GLU A 151 -9.58 25.82 25.42
C GLU A 151 -9.62 24.49 26.16
N ILE A 152 -8.47 23.83 26.26
CA ILE A 152 -8.29 22.57 27.01
C ILE A 152 -7.15 22.77 28.00
N VAL A 153 -7.46 22.64 29.28
CA VAL A 153 -6.49 22.80 30.38
C VAL A 153 -6.46 21.54 31.25
N SER A 154 -5.29 20.98 31.48
CA SER A 154 -5.08 19.91 32.46
C SER A 154 -4.05 20.33 33.51
N THR A 155 -4.47 20.35 34.77
CA THR A 155 -3.57 20.55 35.92
C THR A 155 -3.30 19.25 36.66
N GLY A 156 -4.01 18.17 36.35
CA GLY A 156 -3.86 16.83 36.96
C GLY A 156 -2.66 16.02 36.48
N GLY A 157 -1.91 16.50 35.47
CA GLY A 157 -0.76 15.79 34.91
C GLY A 157 -1.05 15.02 33.63
N ALA A 158 -2.28 15.11 33.07
CA ALA A 158 -2.62 14.52 31.80
C ALA A 158 -1.84 15.17 30.63
N ARG A 159 -1.71 14.42 29.55
CA ARG A 159 -1.21 14.93 28.27
C ARG A 159 -2.38 15.53 27.50
N VAL A 160 -2.18 16.70 26.90
CA VAL A 160 -3.24 17.39 26.20
C VAL A 160 -2.99 17.42 24.70
N GLY A 161 -3.96 16.93 23.95
CA GLY A 161 -4.03 17.09 22.49
C GLY A 161 -5.29 17.81 22.07
N GLY A 162 -5.26 18.54 20.99
CA GLY A 162 -6.47 19.16 20.47
C GLY A 162 -7.53 18.13 20.13
N LEU A 163 -7.14 17.05 19.46
CA LEU A 163 -8.06 16.00 19.06
C LEU A 163 -7.99 14.79 19.99
N ILE A 164 -6.80 14.25 20.27
CA ILE A 164 -6.58 13.06 21.09
C ILE A 164 -5.54 13.36 22.18
N GLY A 165 -5.85 13.06 23.44
CA GLY A 165 -4.95 13.33 24.54
C GLY A 165 -3.77 12.36 24.63
N TRP A 166 -4.06 11.06 24.66
CA TRP A 166 -3.04 10.02 24.82
C TRP A 166 -3.43 8.74 24.08
N THR A 167 -2.43 8.08 23.51
CA THR A 167 -2.60 6.80 22.83
C THR A 167 -1.60 5.79 23.34
N SER A 168 -2.05 4.56 23.58
CA SER A 168 -1.22 3.40 23.88
C SER A 168 -1.59 2.25 22.97
N GLY A 169 -0.61 1.46 22.58
CA GLY A 169 -0.83 0.25 21.81
C GLY A 169 -1.11 -0.96 22.70
N TYR A 170 -1.59 -2.00 22.08
CA TYR A 170 -1.90 -3.27 22.74
C TYR A 170 -0.75 -4.27 22.65
N ASN A 171 -0.45 -4.88 23.77
CA ASN A 171 0.40 -6.05 23.86
C ASN A 171 -0.41 -7.17 24.51
N ASN A 172 -1.11 -7.95 23.71
CA ASN A 172 -1.73 -9.17 24.23
C ASN A 172 -0.63 -10.22 24.49
N GLN A 173 -0.34 -10.45 25.73
CA GLN A 173 0.70 -11.42 26.13
C GLN A 173 0.40 -12.85 25.65
N ASN A 174 -0.84 -13.17 25.33
CA ASN A 174 -1.26 -14.50 24.91
C ASN A 174 -1.32 -14.66 23.37
N ASP A 175 -1.66 -13.60 22.62
CA ASP A 175 -1.90 -13.66 21.18
C ASP A 175 -0.85 -12.88 20.34
N GLY A 176 0.15 -12.29 21.00
CA GLY A 176 1.15 -11.43 20.37
C GLY A 176 0.68 -9.98 20.17
N PRO A 177 1.54 -9.11 19.65
CA PRO A 177 1.21 -7.71 19.45
C PRO A 177 0.14 -7.55 18.35
N VAL A 178 -0.96 -6.88 18.70
CA VAL A 178 -1.98 -6.44 17.74
C VAL A 178 -1.64 -5.02 17.30
N ASP A 179 -1.53 -4.80 16.00
CA ASP A 179 -1.28 -3.47 15.43
C ASP A 179 -2.42 -2.52 15.82
N THR A 180 -2.11 -1.51 16.64
CA THR A 180 -3.02 -0.39 16.93
C THR A 180 -2.81 0.69 15.90
N ARG A 181 -3.87 1.05 15.17
CA ARG A 181 -3.82 2.01 14.08
C ARG A 181 -4.60 3.26 14.43
N ILE A 182 -3.89 4.39 14.45
CA ILE A 182 -4.46 5.71 14.66
C ILE A 182 -4.28 6.50 13.37
N ILE A 183 -5.38 6.76 12.67
CA ILE A 183 -5.42 7.47 11.38
C ILE A 183 -6.12 8.80 11.58
N ILE A 184 -5.40 9.90 11.37
CA ILE A 184 -5.93 11.26 11.44
C ILE A 184 -5.70 11.91 10.08
N ASN A 185 -6.78 12.09 9.33
CA ASN A 185 -6.70 12.53 7.94
C ASN A 185 -7.50 13.83 7.72
N ASN A 186 -6.85 14.84 7.12
CA ASN A 186 -7.46 16.14 6.80
C ASN A 186 -8.13 16.81 8.00
N CYS A 187 -7.55 16.71 9.20
CA CYS A 187 -8.08 17.31 10.41
C CYS A 187 -7.44 18.68 10.70
N THR A 188 -8.22 19.58 11.29
CA THR A 188 -7.78 20.94 11.58
C THR A 188 -7.96 21.27 13.06
N VAL A 189 -6.97 21.92 13.65
CA VAL A 189 -7.06 22.57 14.98
C VAL A 189 -6.71 24.04 14.79
N ASP A 190 -7.67 24.93 15.03
CA ASP A 190 -7.50 26.34 14.76
C ASP A 190 -7.98 27.20 15.92
N ASN A 191 -7.23 28.26 16.25
CA ASN A 191 -7.54 29.22 17.29
C ASN A 191 -7.83 28.54 18.65
N CYS A 192 -6.96 27.64 19.08
CA CYS A 192 -7.12 26.89 20.32
C CYS A 192 -6.01 27.18 21.34
N LYS A 193 -6.38 27.10 22.62
CA LYS A 193 -5.43 27.18 23.74
C LYS A 193 -5.39 25.85 24.46
N LEU A 194 -4.21 25.19 24.42
CA LEU A 194 -4.00 23.87 24.99
C LEU A 194 -2.91 23.96 26.07
N THR A 195 -3.24 23.56 27.30
CA THR A 195 -2.31 23.66 28.44
C THR A 195 -2.30 22.37 29.23
N ALA A 196 -1.11 21.85 29.54
CA ALA A 196 -0.93 20.68 30.39
C ALA A 196 0.28 20.80 31.31
N LYS A 197 0.32 19.98 32.35
CA LYS A 197 1.55 19.74 33.12
C LYS A 197 2.51 18.81 32.36
N GLY A 198 1.99 17.96 31.47
CA GLY A 198 2.75 17.01 30.65
C GLY A 198 2.92 17.48 29.21
N SER A 199 2.84 16.53 28.28
CA SER A 199 2.99 16.80 26.84
C SER A 199 1.79 17.54 26.25
N VAL A 200 2.04 18.47 25.33
CA VAL A 200 1.00 19.23 24.61
C VAL A 200 1.23 19.15 23.12
N GLY A 201 0.22 18.70 22.39
CA GLY A 201 0.22 18.67 20.93
C GLY A 201 -1.06 19.25 20.34
N GLY A 202 -0.96 19.92 19.22
CA GLY A 202 -2.14 20.47 18.55
C GLY A 202 -3.12 19.37 18.14
N VAL A 203 -2.62 18.21 17.71
CA VAL A 203 -3.43 17.05 17.31
C VAL A 203 -3.44 15.98 18.41
N ILE A 204 -2.27 15.46 18.77
CA ILE A 204 -2.11 14.39 19.77
C ILE A 204 -1.19 14.87 20.90
N GLY A 205 -1.63 14.74 22.15
CA GLY A 205 -0.80 15.11 23.31
C GLY A 205 0.39 14.16 23.49
N HIS A 206 0.16 12.85 23.42
CA HIS A 206 1.21 11.84 23.52
C HIS A 206 0.89 10.64 22.62
N ALA A 207 1.75 10.37 21.67
CA ALA A 207 1.65 9.29 20.71
C ALA A 207 2.53 8.11 21.14
N GLY A 208 1.91 6.98 21.41
CA GLY A 208 2.54 5.68 21.56
C GLY A 208 3.19 5.40 22.92
N CYS A 209 2.86 4.24 23.46
CA CYS A 209 3.54 3.61 24.59
C CYS A 209 3.90 2.14 24.30
N ASN A 210 3.68 1.66 23.08
CA ASN A 210 3.93 0.28 22.67
C ASN A 210 4.46 0.23 21.24
N PRO A 211 5.44 -0.63 20.92
CA PRO A 211 6.03 -0.74 19.59
C PRO A 211 5.04 -1.07 18.46
N ALA A 212 3.92 -1.72 18.74
CA ALA A 212 2.89 -2.06 17.76
C ALA A 212 1.86 -0.93 17.51
N THR A 213 2.17 0.31 17.90
CA THR A 213 1.28 1.47 17.69
C THR A 213 1.74 2.28 16.49
N TYR A 214 0.84 2.46 15.52
CA TYR A 214 1.10 3.18 14.28
C TYR A 214 0.19 4.39 14.17
N HIS A 215 0.78 5.57 14.15
CA HIS A 215 0.07 6.83 13.98
C HIS A 215 0.31 7.36 12.56
N THR A 216 -0.74 7.69 11.84
CA THR A 216 -0.67 8.35 10.53
C THR A 216 -1.45 9.64 10.58
N LEU A 217 -0.75 10.78 10.46
CA LEU A 217 -1.30 12.12 10.36
C LEU A 217 -1.08 12.60 8.93
N SER A 218 -2.14 12.67 8.12
CA SER A 218 -2.05 13.11 6.73
C SER A 218 -2.95 14.32 6.48
N GLY A 219 -2.40 15.38 5.88
CA GLY A 219 -3.15 16.60 5.59
C GLY A 219 -3.64 17.37 6.83
N CYS A 220 -3.05 17.11 8.01
CA CYS A 220 -3.43 17.77 9.24
C CYS A 220 -2.92 19.21 9.31
N THR A 221 -3.74 20.13 9.84
CA THR A 221 -3.40 21.55 9.95
C THR A 221 -3.60 22.04 11.38
N VAL A 222 -2.60 22.75 11.93
CA VAL A 222 -2.69 23.42 13.24
C VAL A 222 -2.33 24.89 13.07
N THR A 223 -3.28 25.78 13.35
CA THR A 223 -3.11 27.20 13.10
C THR A 223 -3.57 28.06 14.28
N ASN A 224 -2.87 29.17 14.51
CA ASN A 224 -3.26 30.20 15.49
C ASN A 224 -3.45 29.66 16.91
N CYS A 225 -2.74 28.59 17.29
CA CYS A 225 -2.91 27.93 18.58
C CYS A 225 -1.83 28.35 19.57
N THR A 226 -2.20 28.36 20.86
CA THR A 226 -1.24 28.50 21.97
C THR A 226 -1.12 27.14 22.66
N LEU A 227 0.08 26.56 22.63
CA LEU A 227 0.38 25.23 23.16
C LEU A 227 1.38 25.40 24.32
N THR A 228 0.97 25.09 25.54
CA THR A 228 1.77 25.37 26.74
C THR A 228 1.92 24.12 27.63
N SER A 229 3.14 23.70 27.90
CA SER A 229 3.45 22.75 28.96
C SER A 229 4.03 23.46 30.18
N THR A 230 3.62 23.07 31.38
CA THR A 230 4.22 23.55 32.64
C THR A 230 5.29 22.58 33.18
N ASP A 231 5.65 21.54 32.42
CA ASP A 231 6.71 20.58 32.78
C ASP A 231 8.10 21.25 32.68
N GLU A 232 8.90 21.09 33.70
CA GLU A 232 10.31 21.53 33.75
C GLU A 232 11.26 20.53 33.08
N GLY A 233 10.77 19.33 32.71
CA GLY A 233 11.55 18.25 32.10
C GLY A 233 11.97 18.52 30.66
N ASN A 234 12.16 17.50 29.87
CA ASN A 234 12.49 17.61 28.45
C ASN A 234 11.39 18.32 27.67
N TRP A 235 11.74 18.95 26.52
CA TRP A 235 10.76 19.59 25.66
C TRP A 235 9.69 18.61 25.17
N ARG A 236 8.42 18.92 25.43
CA ARG A 236 7.26 18.04 25.16
C ARG A 236 6.09 18.79 24.50
N VAL A 237 6.38 19.87 23.80
CA VAL A 237 5.39 20.65 23.07
C VAL A 237 5.67 20.55 21.58
N GLY A 238 4.67 20.16 20.81
CA GLY A 238 4.76 20.09 19.35
C GLY A 238 3.51 20.60 18.69
N THR A 239 3.61 21.19 17.52
CA THR A 239 2.43 21.73 16.82
C THR A 239 1.44 20.63 16.46
N LEU A 240 1.89 19.44 16.11
CA LEU A 240 1.01 18.28 15.85
C LEU A 240 1.00 17.33 17.05
N ILE A 241 2.17 16.91 17.54
CA ILE A 241 2.31 15.87 18.55
C ILE A 241 3.19 16.37 19.68
N GLY A 242 2.68 16.31 20.90
CA GLY A 242 3.42 16.75 22.09
C GLY A 242 4.60 15.85 22.44
N THR A 243 4.43 14.55 22.34
CA THR A 243 5.52 13.56 22.50
C THR A 243 5.24 12.35 21.62
N ALA A 244 6.20 11.99 20.79
CA ALA A 244 6.24 10.71 20.11
C ALA A 244 7.17 9.78 20.91
N ASN A 245 6.62 8.74 21.54
CA ASN A 245 7.40 7.89 22.44
C ASN A 245 7.82 6.58 21.78
N VAL A 246 7.06 5.52 21.95
CA VAL A 246 7.31 4.20 21.37
C VAL A 246 6.34 3.96 20.21
N GLY A 247 6.70 3.13 19.24
CA GLY A 247 5.89 2.88 18.06
C GLY A 247 6.29 3.79 16.90
N GLN A 248 5.40 3.97 15.95
CA GLN A 248 5.67 4.74 14.75
C GLN A 248 4.70 5.91 14.59
N VAL A 249 5.25 7.06 14.23
CA VAL A 249 4.50 8.24 13.82
C VAL A 249 4.86 8.56 12.38
N THR A 250 3.86 8.66 11.53
CA THR A 250 3.98 9.09 10.13
C THR A 250 3.22 10.41 9.96
N ILE A 251 3.91 11.43 9.50
CA ILE A 251 3.36 12.76 9.22
C ILE A 251 3.51 13.01 7.72
N GLU A 252 2.41 13.30 7.04
CA GLU A 252 2.37 13.58 5.61
C GLU A 252 1.58 14.85 5.33
N LYS A 253 2.14 15.75 4.51
CA LYS A 253 1.44 16.96 4.04
C LYS A 253 0.82 17.79 5.17
N ALA A 254 1.48 17.82 6.33
CA ALA A 254 1.01 18.63 7.46
C ALA A 254 1.36 20.10 7.27
N ALA A 255 0.52 20.97 7.85
CA ALA A 255 0.75 22.42 7.86
C ALA A 255 0.59 22.98 9.28
N ALA A 256 1.48 23.92 9.64
CA ALA A 256 1.42 24.61 10.91
C ALA A 256 1.78 26.09 10.69
N SER A 257 1.01 27.01 11.25
CA SER A 257 1.32 28.45 11.15
C SER A 257 0.65 29.27 12.25
N GLY A 258 1.27 30.37 12.65
CA GLY A 258 0.71 31.28 13.65
C GLY A 258 0.64 30.72 15.06
N ASN A 259 1.31 29.59 15.36
CA ASN A 259 1.25 28.92 16.65
C ASN A 259 2.29 29.50 17.62
N THR A 260 1.95 29.50 18.91
CA THR A 260 2.86 29.81 19.99
C THR A 260 3.10 28.57 20.83
N LEU A 261 4.36 28.13 20.95
CA LEU A 261 4.77 27.00 21.75
C LEU A 261 5.55 27.48 22.96
N ALA A 262 5.18 27.02 24.15
CA ALA A 262 5.88 27.35 25.40
C ALA A 262 5.99 26.13 26.32
N GLN A 263 7.12 26.03 27.02
CA GLN A 263 7.30 25.04 28.07
C GLN A 263 8.10 25.62 29.24
N ALA A 264 7.41 25.86 30.36
CA ALA A 264 7.99 26.51 31.53
C ALA A 264 8.89 27.71 31.15
N GLU A 265 10.13 27.73 31.60
CA GLU A 265 11.10 28.79 31.27
C GLU A 265 11.99 28.46 30.06
N LYS A 266 11.67 27.40 29.29
CA LYS A 266 12.50 26.94 28.18
C LYS A 266 12.22 27.70 26.91
N THR A 267 13.28 27.96 26.16
CA THR A 267 13.17 28.51 24.80
C THR A 267 12.66 27.44 23.85
N ALA A 268 11.67 27.78 23.04
CA ALA A 268 11.21 26.92 21.96
C ALA A 268 12.37 26.60 20.99
N PRO A 269 12.49 25.35 20.50
CA PRO A 269 13.41 25.03 19.42
C PRO A 269 13.16 25.93 18.20
N GLU A 270 14.23 26.26 17.46
CA GLU A 270 14.10 27.00 16.21
C GLU A 270 13.36 26.17 15.17
N GLY A 271 12.45 26.80 14.43
CA GLY A 271 11.67 26.20 13.34
C GLY A 271 10.31 25.67 13.76
N GLU A 272 9.57 25.16 12.80
CA GLU A 272 8.28 24.52 13.07
C GLU A 272 8.48 23.17 13.74
N ASN A 273 8.14 23.11 15.00
CA ASN A 273 8.30 21.93 15.84
C ASN A 273 7.06 21.03 15.70
N LEU A 274 7.01 20.18 14.67
CA LEU A 274 5.84 19.34 14.41
C LEU A 274 5.58 18.33 15.52
N TYR A 275 6.61 17.92 16.26
CA TYR A 275 6.50 17.02 17.41
C TYR A 275 7.45 17.46 18.52
N GLY A 276 7.05 17.25 19.76
CA GLY A 276 7.91 17.44 20.91
C GLY A 276 8.98 16.34 20.96
N ARG A 277 10.15 16.69 21.47
CA ARG A 277 11.29 15.79 21.50
C ARG A 277 10.96 14.51 22.28
N SER A 278 11.24 13.37 21.68
CA SER A 278 11.15 12.11 22.39
C SER A 278 12.18 12.04 23.54
N VAL A 279 11.83 11.41 24.64
CA VAL A 279 12.72 11.23 25.81
C VAL A 279 13.91 10.36 25.39
N PRO A 280 15.15 10.61 25.87
CA PRO A 280 16.28 9.69 25.65
C PRO A 280 15.90 8.27 26.05
N ASN A 281 16.16 7.29 25.22
CA ASN A 281 15.82 5.87 25.29
C ASN A 281 14.50 5.45 24.63
N ASN A 282 13.89 6.28 23.82
CA ASN A 282 12.68 5.89 23.10
C ASN A 282 12.99 5.06 21.86
N ASP A 283 12.23 4.02 21.72
CA ASP A 283 12.20 3.14 20.57
C ASP A 283 11.24 3.63 19.45
N GLY A 284 10.82 4.91 19.51
CA GLY A 284 9.90 5.49 18.55
C GLY A 284 10.54 5.79 17.21
N ILE A 285 9.76 5.70 16.16
CA ILE A 285 10.15 6.05 14.79
C ILE A 285 9.26 7.17 14.29
N VAL A 286 9.86 8.23 13.75
CA VAL A 286 9.15 9.34 13.12
C VAL A 286 9.48 9.37 11.63
N VAL A 287 8.46 9.36 10.80
CA VAL A 287 8.55 9.48 9.34
C VAL A 287 7.84 10.75 8.92
N ILE A 288 8.51 11.63 8.19
CA ILE A 288 7.93 12.89 7.67
C ILE A 288 8.03 12.86 6.16
N ASP A 289 6.90 12.99 5.47
CA ASP A 289 6.79 12.99 4.01
C ASP A 289 7.62 11.86 3.36
N GLY A 290 7.45 10.65 3.90
CA GLY A 290 8.10 9.44 3.41
C GLY A 290 9.59 9.31 3.75
N LYS A 291 10.14 10.17 4.59
CA LYS A 291 11.53 10.09 5.04
C LYS A 291 11.59 9.88 6.56
N ILE A 292 12.48 8.98 6.99
CA ILE A 292 12.73 8.79 8.41
C ILE A 292 13.44 10.03 8.96
N ASP A 293 12.87 10.63 10.00
CA ASP A 293 13.56 11.62 10.79
C ASP A 293 14.59 10.92 11.70
N LYS A 294 15.86 11.04 11.32
CA LYS A 294 16.97 10.35 11.99
C LYS A 294 17.19 10.81 13.42
N GLU A 295 16.97 12.08 13.70
CA GLU A 295 17.15 12.62 15.06
C GLU A 295 16.05 12.13 15.98
N ALA A 296 14.80 12.19 15.55
CA ALA A 296 13.67 11.69 16.33
C ALA A 296 13.66 10.16 16.47
N SER A 297 14.25 9.44 15.52
CA SER A 297 14.25 7.98 15.47
C SER A 297 15.55 7.35 15.98
N ALA A 298 16.42 8.11 16.63
CA ALA A 298 17.80 7.69 16.97
C ALA A 298 17.88 6.42 17.81
N GLY A 299 16.88 6.09 18.61
CA GLY A 299 16.84 4.86 19.39
C GLY A 299 16.63 3.58 18.57
N LYS A 300 15.90 3.66 17.46
CA LYS A 300 15.56 2.51 16.56
C LYS A 300 16.27 2.57 15.22
N TYR A 301 16.64 3.75 14.78
CA TYR A 301 17.30 3.93 13.51
C TYR A 301 18.79 3.64 13.64
N THR A 302 19.18 2.40 13.40
CA THR A 302 20.56 1.93 13.57
C THR A 302 21.27 1.81 12.26
N ALA A 303 21.33 2.56 11.36
CA ALA A 303 22.25 2.40 10.24
C ALA A 303 21.78 2.85 8.86
N GLU A 304 22.74 3.16 8.05
CA GLU A 304 22.66 3.14 6.59
C GLU A 304 21.97 1.88 6.11
N GLY A 305 20.82 2.01 5.48
CA GLY A 305 20.09 0.90 4.90
C GLY A 305 18.72 0.56 5.53
N SER A 306 18.29 1.28 6.57
CA SER A 306 16.90 1.15 7.02
C SER A 306 15.97 1.60 5.89
N SER A 307 15.31 0.63 5.29
CA SER A 307 14.30 0.84 4.26
C SER A 307 12.96 1.12 4.90
N ILE A 308 12.11 1.82 4.19
CA ILE A 308 10.70 1.92 4.55
C ILE A 308 9.87 1.22 3.48
N VAL A 309 8.86 0.53 3.94
CA VAL A 309 7.91 -0.19 3.10
C VAL A 309 6.50 0.07 3.66
N LYS A 310 5.52 0.14 2.79
CA LYS A 310 4.13 0.31 3.23
C LYS A 310 3.42 -1.04 3.16
N VAL A 311 2.85 -1.49 4.26
CA VAL A 311 2.11 -2.75 4.35
C VAL A 311 0.68 -2.45 4.77
N ASN A 312 -0.29 -2.77 3.93
CA ASN A 312 -1.71 -2.49 4.16
C ASN A 312 -2.00 -1.04 4.54
N GLY A 313 -1.35 -0.10 3.83
CA GLY A 313 -1.50 1.32 4.07
C GLY A 313 -0.67 1.89 5.22
N ILE A 314 0.11 1.06 5.94
CA ILE A 314 0.96 1.49 7.06
C ILE A 314 2.41 1.50 6.63
N ILE A 315 3.10 2.62 6.82
CA ILE A 315 4.54 2.71 6.62
C ILE A 315 5.23 1.97 7.76
N LYS A 316 6.09 1.02 7.42
CA LYS A 316 6.94 0.28 8.37
C LYS A 316 8.41 0.53 8.04
N VAL A 317 9.22 0.68 9.07
CA VAL A 317 10.68 0.67 8.91
C VAL A 317 11.11 -0.78 8.88
N ASP A 318 11.24 -1.30 7.69
CA ASP A 318 11.63 -2.67 7.44
C ASP A 318 12.19 -2.80 6.02
N THR A 319 12.91 -3.88 5.76
CA THR A 319 13.34 -4.20 4.41
C THR A 319 12.17 -4.79 3.61
N PHE A 320 12.20 -4.60 2.31
CA PHE A 320 11.23 -5.26 1.42
C PHE A 320 11.26 -6.79 1.58
N GLU A 321 12.46 -7.38 1.71
CA GLU A 321 12.65 -8.82 1.94
C GLU A 321 11.89 -9.31 3.19
N ASN A 322 12.04 -8.61 4.32
CA ASN A 322 11.37 -8.96 5.56
C ASN A 322 9.85 -8.77 5.47
N ALA A 323 9.41 -7.68 4.84
CA ALA A 323 7.98 -7.40 4.65
C ALA A 323 7.31 -8.53 3.83
N VAL A 324 7.94 -8.97 2.73
CA VAL A 324 7.42 -10.09 1.93
C VAL A 324 7.47 -11.40 2.70
N LYS A 325 8.56 -11.67 3.43
CA LYS A 325 8.71 -12.90 4.24
C LYS A 325 7.65 -13.01 5.33
N GLY A 326 7.25 -11.89 5.93
CA GLY A 326 6.22 -11.81 6.96
C GLY A 326 4.79 -11.69 6.44
N ALA A 327 4.60 -11.55 5.11
CA ALA A 327 3.30 -11.28 4.52
C ALA A 327 2.36 -12.47 4.57
N LYS A 328 1.07 -12.18 4.70
CA LYS A 328 -0.04 -13.14 4.70
C LYS A 328 -0.91 -12.92 3.46
N SER A 329 -1.72 -13.91 3.11
CA SER A 329 -2.71 -13.77 2.03
C SER A 329 -3.63 -12.58 2.29
N GLY A 330 -3.78 -11.72 1.29
CA GLY A 330 -4.54 -10.47 1.35
C GLY A 330 -3.68 -9.23 1.65
N ASP A 331 -2.42 -9.39 2.06
CA ASP A 331 -1.55 -8.23 2.31
C ASP A 331 -1.16 -7.52 1.02
N VAL A 332 -1.10 -6.19 1.11
CA VAL A 332 -0.61 -5.29 0.07
C VAL A 332 0.69 -4.66 0.55
N ILE A 333 1.77 -4.89 -0.19
CA ILE A 333 3.09 -4.32 0.06
C ILE A 333 3.39 -3.28 -1.01
N GLU A 334 3.65 -2.05 -0.59
CA GLU A 334 3.93 -0.93 -1.49
C GLU A 334 5.37 -0.44 -1.28
N LEU A 335 6.11 -0.26 -2.36
CA LEU A 335 7.43 0.36 -2.28
C LEU A 335 7.30 1.87 -2.05
N MET A 336 8.17 2.41 -1.20
CA MET A 336 8.29 3.84 -0.91
C MET A 336 9.54 4.46 -1.54
N GLY A 337 10.34 3.65 -2.24
CA GLY A 337 11.58 4.03 -2.91
C GLY A 337 12.21 2.83 -3.60
N ASN A 338 13.29 3.06 -4.35
CA ASN A 338 14.08 1.97 -4.88
C ASN A 338 14.64 1.12 -3.73
N THR A 339 14.60 -0.20 -3.88
CA THR A 339 15.09 -1.12 -2.86
C THR A 339 16.07 -2.12 -3.46
N GLU A 340 17.01 -2.55 -2.64
CA GLU A 340 17.95 -3.60 -2.99
C GLU A 340 17.63 -4.86 -2.17
N VAL A 341 17.79 -6.03 -2.79
CA VAL A 341 17.53 -7.33 -2.17
C VAL A 341 18.77 -8.19 -2.28
N THR A 342 19.05 -8.98 -1.25
CA THR A 342 20.28 -9.75 -1.14
C THR A 342 20.09 -11.25 -1.36
N ALA A 343 18.82 -11.70 -1.42
CA ALA A 343 18.44 -13.09 -1.62
C ALA A 343 17.15 -13.20 -2.44
N GLN A 344 16.86 -14.41 -2.92
CA GLN A 344 15.62 -14.71 -3.64
C GLN A 344 14.38 -14.35 -2.80
N ILE A 345 13.51 -13.58 -3.40
CA ILE A 345 12.22 -13.20 -2.81
C ILE A 345 11.17 -14.26 -3.15
N ASN A 346 10.63 -14.94 -2.15
CA ASN A 346 9.50 -15.85 -2.33
C ASN A 346 8.22 -15.13 -1.88
N VAL A 347 7.36 -14.79 -2.84
CA VAL A 347 6.12 -14.07 -2.57
C VAL A 347 5.03 -15.07 -2.19
N PRO A 348 4.48 -15.01 -0.96
CA PRO A 348 3.44 -15.92 -0.52
C PRO A 348 2.15 -15.78 -1.35
N ALA A 349 1.33 -16.83 -1.35
CA ALA A 349 0.06 -16.81 -2.06
C ALA A 349 -0.86 -15.68 -1.56
N GLY A 350 -1.54 -15.02 -2.49
CA GLY A 350 -2.52 -13.97 -2.20
C GLY A 350 -1.95 -12.61 -1.83
N VAL A 351 -0.64 -12.40 -1.95
CA VAL A 351 0.02 -11.11 -1.67
C VAL A 351 0.01 -10.22 -2.91
N THR A 352 -0.22 -8.93 -2.72
CA THR A 352 -0.08 -7.89 -3.75
C THR A 352 1.20 -7.09 -3.50
N ILE A 353 2.03 -6.92 -4.53
CA ILE A 353 3.18 -6.02 -4.53
C ILE A 353 2.88 -4.86 -5.48
N ASN A 354 2.88 -3.64 -4.96
CA ASN A 354 2.80 -2.42 -5.74
C ASN A 354 4.16 -1.70 -5.69
N GLY A 355 4.85 -1.66 -6.82
CA GLY A 355 6.15 -1.02 -6.92
C GLY A 355 6.12 0.49 -6.98
N ASN A 356 4.95 1.13 -7.22
CA ASN A 356 4.82 2.59 -7.38
C ASN A 356 5.83 3.19 -8.38
N GLY A 357 6.25 2.42 -9.39
CA GLY A 357 7.26 2.80 -10.37
C GLY A 357 8.72 2.64 -9.90
N TYR A 358 8.96 2.20 -8.67
CA TYR A 358 10.30 1.99 -8.13
C TYR A 358 10.93 0.68 -8.59
N THR A 359 12.22 0.55 -8.30
CA THR A 359 13.04 -0.61 -8.69
C THR A 359 13.33 -1.51 -7.49
N ILE A 360 13.12 -2.82 -7.67
CA ILE A 360 13.68 -3.89 -6.83
C ILE A 360 14.91 -4.43 -7.54
N LYS A 361 16.09 -4.26 -6.95
CA LYS A 361 17.37 -4.60 -7.56
C LYS A 361 18.12 -5.66 -6.76
N ALA A 362 18.65 -6.69 -7.43
CA ALA A 362 19.56 -7.62 -6.80
C ALA A 362 20.89 -6.94 -6.43
N ASN A 363 21.33 -7.11 -5.19
CA ASN A 363 22.60 -6.60 -4.70
C ASN A 363 23.32 -7.63 -3.81
N ASN A 364 23.80 -8.71 -4.44
CA ASN A 364 24.64 -9.69 -3.80
C ASN A 364 25.53 -10.35 -4.86
N ALA A 365 26.80 -10.02 -4.89
CA ALA A 365 27.75 -10.57 -5.84
C ALA A 365 27.86 -12.13 -5.80
N ASN A 366 27.52 -12.73 -4.66
CA ASN A 366 27.53 -14.18 -4.47
C ASN A 366 26.17 -14.84 -4.77
N TRP A 367 25.17 -14.11 -5.27
CA TRP A 367 23.82 -14.62 -5.53
C TRP A 367 23.80 -15.90 -6.37
N SER A 368 24.64 -15.93 -7.38
CA SER A 368 24.72 -17.04 -8.34
C SER A 368 25.80 -18.09 -8.01
N ALA A 369 26.67 -17.85 -7.01
CA ALA A 369 27.79 -18.74 -6.71
C ALA A 369 27.31 -20.10 -6.19
N ASP A 370 26.31 -20.10 -5.30
CA ASP A 370 25.83 -21.31 -4.63
C ASP A 370 24.71 -22.01 -5.39
N ASN A 371 23.96 -21.30 -6.23
CA ASN A 371 22.86 -21.88 -7.00
C ASN A 371 22.49 -21.00 -8.21
N SER A 372 22.96 -21.40 -9.35
CA SER A 372 22.72 -20.73 -10.63
C SER A 372 21.24 -20.65 -11.05
N ALA A 373 20.35 -21.34 -10.34
CA ALA A 373 18.91 -21.33 -10.58
C ALA A 373 18.13 -20.39 -9.66
N LYS A 374 18.77 -19.73 -8.68
CA LYS A 374 18.06 -18.79 -7.81
C LYS A 374 17.55 -17.60 -8.61
N LYS A 375 16.26 -17.32 -8.45
CA LYS A 375 15.54 -16.25 -9.13
C LYS A 375 15.63 -14.96 -8.33
N LEU A 376 15.39 -13.82 -8.97
CA LEU A 376 15.15 -12.59 -8.25
C LEU A 376 13.88 -12.73 -7.40
N MET A 377 12.81 -13.23 -8.03
CA MET A 377 11.51 -13.35 -7.37
C MET A 377 10.78 -14.63 -7.82
N VAL A 378 10.15 -15.33 -6.89
CA VAL A 378 9.26 -16.46 -7.13
C VAL A 378 7.87 -16.12 -6.63
N LEU A 379 6.87 -16.26 -7.51
CA LEU A 379 5.49 -15.85 -7.28
C LEU A 379 4.62 -17.06 -6.97
N GLY A 380 3.88 -17.01 -5.87
CA GLY A 380 2.86 -17.98 -5.48
C GLY A 380 1.50 -17.72 -6.14
N SER A 381 0.50 -18.58 -5.84
CA SER A 381 -0.85 -18.44 -6.37
C SER A 381 -1.55 -17.15 -5.91
N ASN A 382 -2.37 -16.56 -6.79
CA ASN A 382 -3.13 -15.33 -6.51
C ASN A 382 -2.24 -14.11 -6.16
N VAL A 383 -0.96 -14.13 -6.53
CA VAL A 383 -0.05 -12.99 -6.39
C VAL A 383 -0.34 -11.95 -7.48
N SER A 384 -0.33 -10.68 -7.11
CA SER A 384 -0.37 -9.55 -8.04
C SER A 384 0.90 -8.71 -7.90
N VAL A 385 1.56 -8.38 -9.02
CA VAL A 385 2.74 -7.50 -9.04
C VAL A 385 2.47 -6.37 -10.03
N THR A 386 2.54 -5.12 -9.53
CA THR A 386 2.15 -3.95 -10.32
C THR A 386 3.18 -2.84 -10.26
N ASP A 387 3.31 -2.10 -11.36
CA ASP A 387 4.06 -0.84 -11.46
C ASP A 387 5.49 -0.93 -10.89
N VAL A 388 6.30 -1.92 -11.32
CA VAL A 388 7.62 -2.19 -10.75
C VAL A 388 8.67 -2.50 -11.81
N VAL A 389 9.91 -2.09 -11.54
CA VAL A 389 11.10 -2.53 -12.26
C VAL A 389 11.80 -3.62 -11.45
N LEU A 390 11.91 -4.83 -12.01
CA LEU A 390 12.61 -5.98 -11.43
C LEU A 390 13.97 -6.11 -12.13
N ASP A 391 15.03 -5.63 -11.47
CA ASP A 391 16.39 -5.60 -11.98
C ASP A 391 17.24 -6.70 -11.31
N SER A 392 17.48 -7.77 -12.04
CA SER A 392 18.34 -8.86 -11.57
C SER A 392 19.83 -8.50 -11.52
N ASN A 393 20.22 -7.29 -12.00
CA ASN A 393 21.56 -6.70 -11.91
C ASN A 393 22.72 -7.63 -12.38
N ASN A 394 22.46 -8.53 -13.31
CA ASN A 394 23.41 -9.57 -13.72
C ASN A 394 23.92 -10.48 -12.57
N GLN A 395 23.18 -10.56 -11.48
CA GLN A 395 23.47 -11.37 -10.29
C GLN A 395 22.41 -12.45 -10.06
N ALA A 396 21.15 -12.08 -10.00
CA ALA A 396 20.03 -12.99 -9.85
C ALA A 396 19.56 -13.57 -11.18
N GLY A 397 18.82 -14.68 -11.14
CA GLY A 397 17.99 -15.14 -12.27
C GLY A 397 16.77 -14.24 -12.46
N GLY A 398 15.97 -14.51 -13.51
CA GLY A 398 14.74 -13.76 -13.77
C GLY A 398 13.62 -14.00 -12.74
N VAL A 399 12.41 -13.66 -13.10
CA VAL A 399 11.19 -13.86 -12.29
C VAL A 399 10.56 -15.19 -12.65
N GLN A 400 10.02 -15.91 -11.67
CA GLN A 400 9.35 -17.19 -11.87
C GLN A 400 7.98 -17.21 -11.16
N ALA A 401 6.93 -17.62 -11.88
CA ALA A 401 5.74 -18.19 -11.28
C ALA A 401 5.93 -19.69 -11.15
N TYR A 402 5.76 -20.29 -9.97
CA TYR A 402 6.01 -21.70 -9.73
C TYR A 402 4.81 -22.37 -9.09
N ALA A 403 4.25 -23.39 -9.76
CA ALA A 403 3.04 -24.12 -9.33
C ALA A 403 1.90 -23.18 -8.88
N ALA A 404 1.73 -22.07 -9.57
CA ALA A 404 0.91 -20.95 -9.14
C ALA A 404 -0.25 -20.69 -10.10
N ALA A 405 -1.47 -20.58 -9.56
CA ALA A 405 -2.65 -20.16 -10.30
C ALA A 405 -2.90 -18.65 -10.12
N ASN A 406 -3.54 -18.02 -11.11
CA ASN A 406 -4.03 -16.63 -11.06
C ASN A 406 -2.96 -15.58 -10.70
N VAL A 407 -1.73 -15.72 -11.17
CA VAL A 407 -0.69 -14.69 -11.04
C VAL A 407 -1.01 -13.54 -12.00
N LYS A 408 -0.93 -12.31 -11.52
CA LYS A 408 -1.21 -11.09 -12.29
C LYS A 408 0.01 -10.18 -12.32
N LEU A 409 0.39 -9.74 -13.52
CA LEU A 409 1.45 -8.75 -13.74
C LEU A 409 0.86 -7.55 -14.47
N HIS A 410 1.12 -6.34 -13.96
CA HIS A 410 0.65 -5.10 -14.57
C HIS A 410 1.76 -4.05 -14.56
N ASN A 411 2.11 -3.49 -15.73
CA ASN A 411 3.18 -2.49 -15.88
C ASN A 411 4.51 -2.93 -15.25
N VAL A 412 5.04 -4.09 -15.66
CA VAL A 412 6.26 -4.67 -15.09
C VAL A 412 7.41 -4.61 -16.10
N THR A 413 8.58 -4.17 -15.64
CA THR A 413 9.84 -4.28 -16.38
C THR A 413 10.72 -5.35 -15.73
N MET A 414 11.26 -6.31 -16.51
CA MET A 414 12.14 -7.39 -16.06
C MET A 414 13.46 -7.34 -16.83
N LYS A 415 14.57 -7.13 -16.13
CA LYS A 415 15.84 -6.90 -16.83
C LYS A 415 17.05 -7.52 -16.13
N ASN A 416 18.12 -7.71 -16.95
CA ASN A 416 19.46 -8.07 -16.50
C ASN A 416 19.51 -9.41 -15.71
N ALA A 417 18.70 -10.40 -16.08
CA ALA A 417 18.81 -11.73 -15.47
C ALA A 417 20.16 -12.37 -15.82
N ALA A 418 20.97 -12.70 -14.81
CA ALA A 418 22.28 -13.32 -15.00
C ALA A 418 22.19 -14.73 -15.61
N LYS A 419 21.13 -15.45 -15.31
CA LYS A 419 20.78 -16.76 -15.89
C LYS A 419 19.27 -16.85 -16.05
N GLY A 420 18.82 -17.30 -17.22
CA GLY A 420 17.41 -17.43 -17.55
C GLY A 420 16.90 -16.30 -18.43
N CYS A 421 15.65 -16.45 -18.84
CA CYS A 421 14.86 -15.42 -19.49
C CYS A 421 14.23 -14.46 -18.47
N GLY A 422 13.55 -13.43 -18.95
CA GLY A 422 12.91 -12.46 -18.07
C GLY A 422 11.83 -13.08 -17.17
N LEU A 423 10.91 -13.87 -17.74
CA LEU A 423 9.81 -14.52 -17.02
C LEU A 423 9.76 -16.02 -17.29
N ILE A 424 9.66 -16.81 -16.23
CA ILE A 424 9.43 -18.25 -16.29
C ILE A 424 8.05 -18.54 -15.70
N VAL A 425 7.18 -19.14 -16.49
CA VAL A 425 5.85 -19.63 -16.09
C VAL A 425 5.97 -21.15 -15.96
N ASN A 426 6.35 -21.61 -14.76
CA ASN A 426 6.61 -23.04 -14.51
C ASN A 426 5.38 -23.70 -13.88
N ALA A 427 4.70 -24.52 -14.63
CA ALA A 427 3.45 -25.20 -14.22
C ALA A 427 2.47 -24.19 -13.54
N SER A 428 2.30 -23.04 -14.15
CA SER A 428 1.60 -21.89 -13.55
C SER A 428 0.71 -21.18 -14.56
N GLN A 429 -0.17 -20.29 -14.07
CA GLN A 429 -1.00 -19.41 -14.89
C GLN A 429 -0.67 -17.96 -14.58
N VAL A 430 -0.30 -17.20 -15.62
CA VAL A 430 0.05 -15.78 -15.51
C VAL A 430 -0.79 -14.96 -16.49
N ALA A 431 -1.43 -13.93 -16.02
CA ALA A 431 -2.07 -12.90 -16.84
C ALA A 431 -1.24 -11.61 -16.80
N VAL A 432 -0.98 -11.03 -17.95
CA VAL A 432 -0.25 -9.77 -18.10
C VAL A 432 -1.17 -8.72 -18.68
N THR A 433 -1.21 -7.56 -18.02
CA THR A 433 -1.94 -6.38 -18.50
C THR A 433 -1.03 -5.16 -18.49
N GLY A 434 -1.36 -4.13 -19.26
CA GLY A 434 -0.50 -2.96 -19.37
C GLY A 434 0.85 -3.30 -20.01
N LYS A 435 1.93 -2.61 -19.59
CA LYS A 435 3.27 -2.79 -20.16
C LYS A 435 3.98 -3.99 -19.55
N LEU A 436 4.50 -4.90 -20.39
CA LEU A 436 5.55 -5.85 -20.03
C LEU A 436 6.80 -5.54 -20.85
N GLU A 437 7.84 -5.13 -20.16
CA GLU A 437 9.12 -4.79 -20.77
C GLU A 437 10.19 -5.77 -20.34
N MET A 438 11.00 -6.28 -21.29
CA MET A 438 12.14 -7.16 -21.01
C MET A 438 13.39 -6.64 -21.71
N SER A 439 14.55 -6.72 -21.04
CA SER A 439 15.82 -6.31 -21.63
C SER A 439 17.03 -6.92 -20.91
N GLY A 440 18.03 -7.32 -21.69
CA GLY A 440 19.33 -7.72 -21.18
C GLY A 440 19.34 -9.04 -20.40
N ASN A 441 18.35 -9.90 -20.56
CA ASN A 441 18.30 -11.20 -19.89
C ASN A 441 19.21 -12.21 -20.61
N ALA A 442 20.05 -12.92 -19.87
CA ALA A 442 21.16 -13.72 -20.42
C ALA A 442 20.74 -14.82 -21.40
N TRP A 443 19.56 -15.43 -21.24
CA TRP A 443 19.03 -16.41 -22.19
C TRP A 443 18.11 -15.81 -23.24
N GLY A 444 17.83 -14.51 -23.14
CA GLY A 444 16.96 -13.76 -24.03
C GLY A 444 15.75 -13.15 -23.32
N ASP A 445 15.17 -12.19 -24.00
CA ASP A 445 14.06 -11.40 -23.50
C ASP A 445 12.73 -12.05 -23.93
N TYR A 446 12.45 -13.24 -23.42
CA TYR A 446 11.25 -14.03 -23.73
C TYR A 446 10.60 -14.59 -22.46
N ILE A 447 9.38 -15.11 -22.61
CA ILE A 447 8.65 -15.83 -21.59
C ILE A 447 8.84 -17.34 -21.82
N ASN A 448 9.35 -18.05 -20.83
CA ASN A 448 9.44 -19.52 -20.88
C ASN A 448 8.20 -20.14 -20.22
N LEU A 449 7.49 -20.99 -20.95
CA LEU A 449 6.49 -21.90 -20.37
C LEU A 449 7.20 -23.19 -19.99
N GLY A 450 7.48 -23.33 -18.71
CA GLY A 450 8.19 -24.48 -18.19
C GLY A 450 7.26 -25.47 -17.48
N TRP A 451 7.72 -26.71 -17.36
CA TRP A 451 7.12 -27.73 -16.50
C TRP A 451 8.22 -28.55 -15.86
N GLY A 452 8.48 -28.29 -14.58
CA GLY A 452 9.47 -29.10 -13.85
C GLY A 452 8.96 -30.52 -13.60
N ALA A 453 9.90 -31.47 -13.49
CA ALA A 453 9.56 -32.83 -13.06
C ALA A 453 8.94 -32.80 -11.65
N ASN A 454 7.83 -33.50 -11.45
CA ASN A 454 7.17 -33.67 -10.15
C ASN A 454 6.65 -32.36 -9.49
N VAL A 455 6.11 -31.42 -10.24
CA VAL A 455 5.51 -30.20 -9.70
C VAL A 455 4.19 -30.52 -9.02
N ALA A 456 4.17 -30.47 -7.69
CA ALA A 456 2.96 -30.63 -6.89
C ALA A 456 2.19 -29.29 -6.80
N GLY A 457 0.84 -29.35 -6.81
CA GLY A 457 -0.02 -28.19 -6.66
C GLY A 457 -0.15 -27.32 -7.92
N ALA A 458 0.35 -27.79 -9.06
CA ALA A 458 0.20 -27.12 -10.34
C ALA A 458 -1.28 -26.97 -10.73
N PRO A 459 -1.70 -25.87 -11.37
CA PRO A 459 -2.98 -25.77 -12.02
C PRO A 459 -3.11 -26.81 -13.16
N GLU A 460 -4.33 -27.11 -13.58
CA GLU A 460 -4.60 -28.09 -14.64
C GLU A 460 -3.86 -27.75 -15.94
N LYS A 461 -3.77 -26.46 -16.26
CA LYS A 461 -2.99 -25.93 -17.39
C LYS A 461 -1.97 -24.90 -16.95
N CYS A 462 -0.78 -24.97 -17.53
CA CYS A 462 0.22 -23.92 -17.49
C CYS A 462 -0.04 -22.92 -18.63
N GLY A 463 0.03 -21.62 -18.36
CA GLY A 463 -0.24 -20.70 -19.44
C GLY A 463 0.09 -19.24 -19.16
N VAL A 464 0.13 -18.48 -20.24
CA VAL A 464 0.28 -17.04 -20.19
C VAL A 464 -0.80 -16.36 -21.06
N ASN A 465 -1.45 -15.38 -20.49
CA ASN A 465 -2.39 -14.52 -21.20
C ASN A 465 -1.77 -13.14 -21.41
N LEU A 466 -1.57 -12.76 -22.66
CA LEU A 466 -0.96 -11.50 -23.12
C LEU A 466 -1.94 -10.65 -23.94
N ALA A 467 -3.24 -10.98 -23.95
CA ALA A 467 -4.24 -10.30 -24.80
C ALA A 467 -4.32 -8.78 -24.55
N GLU A 468 -4.13 -8.38 -23.29
CA GLU A 468 -4.20 -6.98 -22.83
C GLU A 468 -2.82 -6.38 -22.55
N ALA A 469 -1.74 -7.05 -22.97
CA ALA A 469 -0.38 -6.63 -22.73
C ALA A 469 0.18 -5.77 -23.87
N THR A 470 0.89 -4.71 -23.52
CA THR A 470 1.80 -3.98 -24.43
C THR A 470 3.21 -4.52 -24.20
N LEU A 471 3.73 -5.25 -25.20
CA LEU A 471 5.02 -5.92 -25.10
C LEU A 471 6.15 -5.03 -25.64
N VAL A 472 7.19 -4.80 -24.82
CA VAL A 472 8.37 -4.01 -25.16
C VAL A 472 9.62 -4.87 -24.95
N GLY A 473 10.41 -5.09 -25.99
CA GLY A 473 11.59 -5.95 -25.94
C GLY A 473 11.29 -7.45 -25.79
N VAL A 474 10.05 -7.86 -25.57
CA VAL A 474 9.64 -9.26 -25.45
C VAL A 474 9.66 -9.93 -26.83
N THR A 475 10.54 -10.91 -27.00
CA THR A 475 10.79 -11.55 -28.30
C THR A 475 9.87 -12.74 -28.58
N GLY A 476 9.25 -13.33 -27.57
CA GLY A 476 8.35 -14.45 -27.75
C GLY A 476 7.91 -15.13 -26.45
N VAL A 477 7.09 -16.17 -26.61
CA VAL A 477 6.80 -17.19 -25.61
C VAL A 477 7.34 -18.52 -26.12
N TYR A 478 8.06 -19.26 -25.29
CA TYR A 478 8.75 -20.48 -25.68
C TYR A 478 8.51 -21.61 -24.69
N THR A 479 8.34 -22.84 -25.18
CA THR A 479 8.38 -24.07 -24.40
C THR A 479 9.20 -25.12 -25.16
N ASP A 480 10.09 -25.84 -24.47
CA ASP A 480 10.92 -26.86 -25.07
C ASP A 480 10.32 -28.27 -24.90
N ASN A 481 10.90 -29.23 -25.63
CA ASN A 481 10.45 -30.62 -25.60
C ASN A 481 10.68 -31.32 -24.23
N ASN A 482 11.62 -30.84 -23.40
CA ASN A 482 11.80 -31.36 -22.04
C ASN A 482 10.65 -30.91 -21.14
N ASP A 483 10.26 -29.65 -21.23
CA ASP A 483 9.12 -29.10 -20.48
C ASP A 483 7.81 -29.76 -20.91
N LEU A 484 7.61 -30.01 -22.21
CA LEU A 484 6.49 -30.79 -22.73
C LEU A 484 6.50 -32.24 -22.20
N GLY A 485 7.65 -32.90 -22.25
CA GLY A 485 7.84 -34.28 -21.73
C GLY A 485 7.59 -34.37 -20.24
N ASN A 486 8.07 -33.42 -19.45
CA ASN A 486 7.79 -33.33 -18.01
C ASN A 486 6.30 -33.14 -17.71
N ALA A 487 5.58 -32.43 -18.57
CA ALA A 487 4.12 -32.27 -18.48
C ALA A 487 3.35 -33.50 -19.00
N GLY A 488 4.04 -34.48 -19.59
CA GLY A 488 3.44 -35.67 -20.14
C GLY A 488 2.73 -35.45 -21.48
N VAL A 489 3.15 -34.47 -22.27
CA VAL A 489 2.53 -34.14 -23.57
C VAL A 489 3.57 -34.01 -24.69
N THR A 490 3.11 -34.17 -25.93
CA THR A 490 3.86 -33.82 -27.14
C THR A 490 3.49 -32.44 -27.64
N GLN A 491 4.23 -31.93 -28.63
CA GLN A 491 3.87 -30.67 -29.30
C GLN A 491 2.44 -30.70 -29.89
N ASP A 492 1.96 -31.83 -30.38
CA ASP A 492 0.60 -31.96 -30.92
C ASP A 492 -0.47 -31.97 -29.85
N ALA A 493 -0.15 -32.50 -28.68
CA ALA A 493 -1.03 -32.52 -27.51
C ALA A 493 -0.84 -31.30 -26.59
N PHE A 494 -0.08 -30.27 -27.00
CA PHE A 494 0.25 -29.07 -26.23
C PHE A 494 -0.97 -28.48 -25.50
N ALA A 495 -2.07 -28.28 -26.21
CA ALA A 495 -3.27 -27.62 -25.67
C ALA A 495 -3.94 -28.36 -24.50
N THR A 496 -3.56 -29.60 -24.22
CA THR A 496 -4.09 -30.35 -23.07
C THR A 496 -3.49 -29.88 -21.75
N LYS A 497 -2.27 -29.32 -21.77
CA LYS A 497 -1.53 -28.89 -20.56
C LYS A 497 -1.05 -27.44 -20.60
N PHE A 498 -0.99 -26.86 -21.78
CA PHE A 498 -0.50 -25.49 -21.96
C PHE A 498 -1.50 -24.62 -22.68
N GLU A 499 -1.47 -23.34 -22.37
CA GLU A 499 -2.33 -22.33 -23.01
C GLU A 499 -1.56 -21.02 -23.20
N VAL A 500 -1.60 -20.48 -24.42
CA VAL A 500 -1.04 -19.15 -24.72
C VAL A 500 -2.10 -18.30 -25.38
N THR A 501 -2.51 -17.23 -24.72
CA THR A 501 -3.30 -16.18 -25.36
C THR A 501 -2.34 -15.07 -25.75
N ALA A 502 -1.93 -15.10 -27.02
CA ALA A 502 -0.95 -14.16 -27.57
C ALA A 502 -1.63 -12.93 -28.21
N PRO A 503 -0.89 -11.82 -28.42
CA PRO A 503 -1.38 -10.72 -29.23
C PRO A 503 -1.81 -11.16 -30.63
N ALA A 504 -2.77 -10.47 -31.25
CA ALA A 504 -3.35 -10.88 -32.53
C ALA A 504 -2.34 -10.98 -33.69
N ASN A 505 -1.25 -10.22 -33.61
CA ASN A 505 -0.15 -10.23 -34.59
C ASN A 505 0.91 -11.30 -34.32
N TRP A 506 0.73 -12.20 -33.34
CA TRP A 506 1.63 -13.31 -33.04
C TRP A 506 1.08 -14.63 -33.56
N ALA A 507 1.97 -15.58 -33.81
CA ALA A 507 1.62 -16.94 -34.23
C ALA A 507 2.53 -17.97 -33.55
N ALA A 508 2.00 -19.17 -33.39
CA ALA A 508 2.77 -20.33 -32.93
C ALA A 508 3.56 -20.93 -34.09
N THR A 509 4.82 -21.30 -33.83
CA THR A 509 5.68 -22.07 -34.74
C THR A 509 6.22 -23.25 -34.00
N LYS A 510 6.05 -24.48 -34.56
CA LYS A 510 6.64 -25.70 -34.08
C LYS A 510 8.01 -25.86 -34.70
N THR A 511 8.98 -26.26 -33.89
CA THR A 511 10.35 -26.58 -34.30
C THR A 511 10.77 -27.92 -33.71
N ASP A 512 11.96 -28.42 -34.10
CA ASP A 512 12.52 -29.67 -33.56
C ASP A 512 12.78 -29.53 -32.04
N ASP A 513 12.97 -28.32 -31.53
CA ASP A 513 13.30 -28.03 -30.12
C ASP A 513 12.09 -27.73 -29.23
N GLY A 514 10.91 -27.41 -29.82
CA GLY A 514 9.74 -27.03 -29.07
C GLY A 514 8.74 -26.15 -29.85
N ILE A 515 8.00 -25.35 -29.13
CA ILE A 515 7.00 -24.43 -29.70
C ILE A 515 7.33 -22.99 -29.27
N THR A 516 7.29 -22.08 -30.25
CA THR A 516 7.51 -20.65 -30.04
C THR A 516 6.30 -19.85 -30.52
N TRP A 517 5.85 -18.88 -29.74
CA TRP A 517 4.91 -17.82 -30.18
C TRP A 517 5.71 -16.53 -30.35
N GLY A 518 5.53 -15.90 -31.48
CA GLY A 518 6.20 -14.64 -31.78
C GLY A 518 5.48 -13.83 -32.85
N PRO A 519 5.96 -12.61 -33.16
CA PRO A 519 5.38 -11.77 -34.20
C PRO A 519 5.29 -12.53 -35.53
N LYS A 520 4.13 -12.44 -36.19
CA LYS A 520 3.98 -12.99 -37.56
C LYS A 520 4.93 -12.26 -38.51
N ALA A 521 5.58 -13.02 -39.40
CA ALA A 521 6.31 -12.40 -40.48
C ALA A 521 5.37 -11.47 -41.26
N PRO A 522 5.82 -10.29 -41.72
CA PRO A 522 5.00 -9.45 -42.58
C PRO A 522 4.51 -10.27 -43.76
N GLU A 523 3.19 -10.29 -44.03
CA GLU A 523 2.66 -10.85 -45.25
C GLU A 523 3.40 -10.18 -46.42
N GLN A 524 4.14 -10.96 -47.21
CA GLN A 524 4.70 -10.44 -48.44
C GLN A 524 3.51 -10.01 -49.32
N GLN A 525 3.37 -8.72 -49.47
CA GLN A 525 2.39 -8.18 -50.40
C GLN A 525 2.62 -8.88 -51.77
N PRO A 526 1.61 -9.48 -52.39
CA PRO A 526 1.79 -10.09 -53.68
C PRO A 526 2.46 -9.06 -54.59
N THR A 527 3.66 -9.39 -55.08
CA THR A 527 4.32 -8.56 -56.07
C THR A 527 3.38 -8.45 -57.27
N ALA A 528 2.86 -7.25 -57.51
CA ALA A 528 2.02 -6.99 -58.64
C ALA A 528 2.75 -7.53 -59.90
N PRO A 529 2.08 -8.26 -60.80
CA PRO A 529 2.71 -8.79 -62.01
C PRO A 529 3.39 -7.63 -62.73
N ARG A 530 4.71 -7.72 -62.89
CA ARG A 530 5.44 -6.80 -63.76
C ARG A 530 4.99 -7.07 -65.17
N TYR A 531 4.14 -6.22 -65.73
CA TYR A 531 3.89 -6.17 -67.14
C TYR A 531 5.17 -5.67 -67.83
N TYR A 532 5.90 -6.58 -68.51
CA TYR A 532 6.96 -6.20 -69.43
C TYR A 532 6.31 -5.59 -70.65
N TYR A 533 6.40 -4.27 -70.79
CA TYR A 533 6.13 -3.58 -72.04
C TYR A 533 7.34 -3.78 -72.95
N ASN A 534 7.20 -4.62 -73.97
CA ASN A 534 8.16 -4.75 -75.07
C ASN A 534 8.00 -3.51 -75.95
N SER A 535 8.75 -2.45 -75.77
CA SER A 535 8.82 -1.36 -76.70
C SER A 535 10.02 -1.59 -77.63
N THR A 536 9.75 -2.01 -78.85
CA THR A 536 10.64 -1.86 -80.00
C THR A 536 10.77 -0.38 -80.31
N THR A 537 11.90 0.22 -80.00
CA THR A 537 12.21 1.61 -80.41
C THR A 537 13.20 1.59 -81.55
N THR A 538 12.72 2.11 -82.69
CA THR A 538 13.56 2.58 -83.78
C THR A 538 14.24 3.87 -83.34
N THR A 539 15.56 3.93 -83.58
CA THR A 539 16.44 5.08 -83.39
C THR A 539 16.11 6.18 -84.40
N THR A 540 16.00 7.42 -83.98
CA THR A 540 16.42 8.61 -84.74
C THR A 540 16.97 9.67 -83.82
N ASP A 541 18.19 10.06 -84.13
CA ASP A 541 19.02 11.05 -83.58
C ASP A 541 18.52 12.47 -83.85
N THR A 542 18.49 13.36 -82.84
CA THR A 542 18.72 14.81 -83.07
C THR A 542 19.00 15.53 -81.76
N THR A 543 20.16 16.14 -81.74
CA THR A 543 20.67 17.15 -80.81
C THR A 543 19.73 18.38 -80.73
N THR A 544 19.53 18.91 -79.50
CA THR A 544 19.67 20.35 -79.15
C THR A 544 19.63 20.58 -77.64
N ASN A 545 20.56 21.41 -77.21
CA ASN A 545 20.68 22.06 -75.89
C ASN A 545 19.42 22.84 -75.53
N ASP A 546 18.96 22.80 -74.29
CA ASP A 546 18.71 24.05 -73.57
C ASP A 546 18.65 23.87 -72.04
N THR A 547 19.22 24.84 -71.38
CA THR A 547 19.31 25.10 -69.93
C THR A 547 17.96 25.62 -69.42
N THR A 548 17.50 25.16 -68.22
CA THR A 548 17.08 26.03 -67.10
C THR A 548 16.41 25.31 -65.96
N LYS A 549 16.91 25.61 -64.76
CA LYS A 549 16.28 25.78 -63.44
C LYS A 549 15.36 24.68 -62.84
N GLY A 550 15.84 24.06 -61.86
CA GLY A 550 15.51 24.02 -60.43
C GLY A 550 14.07 23.75 -59.99
N SER A 551 13.89 22.66 -59.28
CA SER A 551 12.80 22.54 -58.30
C SER A 551 13.16 21.51 -57.22
N PRO A 552 12.64 21.61 -56.00
CA PRO A 552 13.33 21.19 -54.80
C PRO A 552 13.12 19.70 -54.48
N LYS A 553 14.19 19.12 -53.91
CA LYS A 553 14.16 17.76 -53.37
C LYS A 553 13.39 17.76 -52.06
N THR A 554 12.27 17.04 -52.02
CA THR A 554 11.68 16.55 -50.78
C THR A 554 12.39 15.26 -50.39
N PHE A 555 13.17 15.33 -49.30
CA PHE A 555 13.71 14.16 -48.64
C PHE A 555 12.59 13.52 -47.80
N ASP A 556 12.17 12.34 -48.20
CA ASP A 556 11.30 11.50 -47.36
C ASP A 556 12.23 10.63 -46.49
N ALA A 557 12.39 11.03 -45.20
CA ALA A 557 13.27 10.38 -44.22
C ALA A 557 12.56 9.25 -43.44
N GLY A 558 11.49 8.65 -44.00
CA GLY A 558 10.62 7.74 -43.27
C GLY A 558 10.88 6.23 -43.40
N VAL A 559 11.70 5.77 -44.35
CA VAL A 559 11.77 4.34 -44.67
C VAL A 559 13.08 3.66 -44.26
N GLY A 560 14.09 4.42 -43.84
CA GLY A 560 15.43 3.88 -43.55
C GLY A 560 15.62 3.28 -42.14
N ILE A 561 14.75 3.56 -41.19
CA ILE A 561 14.98 3.18 -39.77
C ILE A 561 14.39 1.82 -39.40
N TYR A 562 13.36 1.36 -40.11
CA TYR A 562 12.72 0.06 -39.81
C TYR A 562 13.44 -1.17 -40.39
N ALA A 563 14.37 -1.00 -41.33
CA ALA A 563 15.09 -2.13 -41.94
C ALA A 563 16.30 -2.59 -41.11
N VAL A 564 16.84 -1.77 -40.20
CA VAL A 564 18.03 -2.13 -39.42
C VAL A 564 17.68 -2.91 -38.15
N THR A 565 16.49 -2.69 -37.58
CA THR A 565 16.02 -3.41 -36.39
C THR A 565 15.55 -4.85 -36.70
N ALA A 566 15.09 -5.13 -37.90
CA ALA A 566 14.64 -6.47 -38.28
C ALA A 566 15.80 -7.45 -38.57
N VAL A 567 16.97 -6.95 -38.98
CA VAL A 567 18.13 -7.81 -39.32
C VAL A 567 18.92 -8.23 -38.07
N LEU A 568 18.88 -7.45 -36.99
CA LEU A 568 19.58 -7.80 -35.73
C LEU A 568 18.82 -8.80 -34.87
N SER A 569 17.50 -8.99 -35.03
CA SER A 569 16.72 -9.96 -34.28
C SER A 569 16.85 -11.40 -34.81
N VAL A 570 17.16 -11.59 -36.08
CA VAL A 570 17.27 -12.93 -36.70
C VAL A 570 18.65 -13.57 -36.43
N THR A 571 19.71 -12.77 -36.24
CA THR A 571 21.07 -13.30 -35.98
C THR A 571 21.30 -13.72 -34.53
N GLY A 572 20.49 -13.22 -33.56
CA GLY A 572 20.59 -13.59 -32.15
C GLY A 572 20.08 -15.03 -31.84
N MET A 573 19.12 -15.53 -32.61
CA MET A 573 18.51 -16.83 -32.36
C MET A 573 19.37 -18.02 -32.83
N ALA A 574 20.25 -17.84 -33.82
CA ALA A 574 21.07 -18.92 -34.36
C ALA A 574 22.31 -19.26 -33.51
N TRP A 575 22.67 -18.45 -32.52
CA TRP A 575 23.90 -18.62 -31.75
C TRP A 575 23.73 -19.36 -30.41
N THR A 576 22.50 -19.41 -29.89
CA THR A 576 22.23 -20.04 -28.58
C THR A 576 22.04 -21.56 -28.64
N ALA A 577 21.74 -22.14 -29.81
CA ALA A 577 21.55 -23.59 -29.98
C ALA A 577 22.85 -24.41 -29.89
N LYS A 578 24.03 -23.78 -29.99
CA LYS A 578 25.32 -24.49 -30.13
C LYS A 578 26.10 -24.70 -28.82
N LYS A 579 25.60 -24.31 -27.66
CA LYS A 579 26.32 -24.37 -26.36
C LYS A 579 25.69 -25.23 -25.27
N ARG A 580 24.78 -26.14 -25.61
CA ARG A 580 24.21 -27.11 -24.66
C ARG A 580 24.77 -28.54 -24.80
N GLY A 581 25.96 -28.69 -25.30
CA GLY A 581 26.66 -29.99 -25.31
C GLY A 581 27.91 -29.92 -24.44
N ASN A 582 27.75 -30.12 -23.15
CA ASN A 582 28.60 -30.79 -22.14
C ASN A 582 28.13 -30.44 -20.75
#